data_5a08a2dfa5f4e5ba55d3d9a1943749ab
#
_entry.id   5a08a2dfa5f4e5ba55d3d9a1943749ab
#
_cell.length_a   1.000
_cell.length_b   1.000
_cell.length_c   1.000
_cell.angle_alpha   90.00
_cell.angle_beta   90.00
_cell.angle_gamma   90.00
#
_symmetry.space_group_name_H-M   'P 1'
#
loop_
_entity.id
_entity.type
_entity.pdbx_description
1 polymer ?
#
loop_
_entity_poly.entity_id
_entity_poly.type
_entity_poly.pdbx_seq_one_letter_code
_entity_poly.pdbx_strand_id
1 'polypeptide(L)'
;IEKAKTAILTLPSDVDNLYAALTLKTLNPKINVVSKVNEPENVKKMEYAGIDKVVLTSEIAGGRLAQLALKPNMVSFLESITKAGDIELHLEEIEIPKNSWMNNKTLKDIALPRLVDIIVIAVMKKGRETIFNPSAVTVINEEDIIVVLAKESKIAKLKDIIKKQEV
;
A
#
# COMPACT_ATOMS: atom_id res chain seq x y z
N ILE A 1 14.37 -10.53 -19.35
CA ILE A 1 13.53 -9.32 -19.49
C ILE A 1 12.15 -9.68 -20.04
N GLU A 2 12.04 -10.54 -21.05
CA GLU A 2 10.77 -10.92 -21.68
C GLU A 2 9.72 -11.49 -20.70
N LYS A 3 10.16 -12.18 -19.64
CA LYS A 3 9.30 -12.75 -18.59
C LYS A 3 9.17 -11.87 -17.36
N ALA A 4 9.90 -10.76 -17.29
CA ALA A 4 9.85 -9.85 -16.14
C ALA A 4 8.55 -9.06 -16.15
N LYS A 5 7.90 -8.96 -14.96
CA LYS A 5 6.69 -8.16 -14.77
C LYS A 5 7.03 -6.72 -14.36
N THR A 6 8.10 -6.53 -13.63
CA THR A 6 8.51 -5.22 -13.09
C THR A 6 10.03 -5.10 -13.11
N ALA A 7 10.52 -3.91 -13.41
CA ALA A 7 11.92 -3.51 -13.27
C ALA A 7 12.01 -2.26 -12.38
N ILE A 8 13.01 -2.23 -11.50
CA ILE A 8 13.30 -1.08 -10.64
C ILE A 8 14.66 -0.54 -11.01
N LEU A 9 14.71 0.71 -11.44
CA LEU A 9 15.93 1.39 -11.89
C LEU A 9 16.43 2.32 -10.79
N THR A 10 17.66 2.05 -10.33
CA THR A 10 18.30 2.77 -9.22
C THR A 10 19.75 3.19 -9.54
N LEU A 11 20.09 3.33 -10.81
CA LEU A 11 21.41 3.77 -11.24
C LEU A 11 21.72 5.18 -10.72
N PRO A 12 22.98 5.55 -10.53
CA PRO A 12 23.34 6.87 -9.99
C PRO A 12 22.88 8.03 -10.86
N SER A 13 22.88 7.88 -12.17
CA SER A 13 22.55 8.89 -13.16
C SER A 13 21.10 8.77 -13.64
N ASP A 14 20.39 9.90 -13.71
CA ASP A 14 19.03 9.98 -14.29
C ASP A 14 19.04 9.61 -15.78
N VAL A 15 20.11 9.98 -16.48
CA VAL A 15 20.28 9.67 -17.91
C VAL A 15 20.40 8.16 -18.10
N ASP A 16 21.19 7.47 -17.26
CA ASP A 16 21.36 6.01 -17.35
C ASP A 16 20.05 5.29 -17.03
N ASN A 17 19.30 5.77 -16.03
CA ASN A 17 17.98 5.26 -15.72
C ASN A 17 17.01 5.43 -16.90
N LEU A 18 17.04 6.57 -17.58
CA LEU A 18 16.22 6.83 -18.75
C LEU A 18 16.55 5.89 -19.91
N TYR A 19 17.85 5.73 -20.23
CA TYR A 19 18.29 4.80 -21.28
C TYR A 19 17.93 3.34 -20.97
N ALA A 20 18.11 2.93 -19.72
CA ALA A 20 17.70 1.60 -19.27
C ALA A 20 16.20 1.39 -19.42
N ALA A 21 15.38 2.39 -19.05
CA ALA A 21 13.92 2.32 -19.17
C ALA A 21 13.47 2.18 -20.63
N LEU A 22 14.04 3.00 -21.54
CA LEU A 22 13.75 2.93 -22.98
C LEU A 22 14.10 1.56 -23.54
N THR A 23 15.26 1.00 -23.16
CA THR A 23 15.67 -0.34 -23.57
C THR A 23 14.70 -1.41 -23.04
N LEU A 24 14.29 -1.32 -21.78
CA LEU A 24 13.34 -2.24 -21.18
C LEU A 24 12.00 -2.21 -21.88
N LYS A 25 11.45 -1.03 -22.14
CA LYS A 25 10.17 -0.85 -22.84
C LYS A 25 10.22 -1.31 -24.29
N THR A 26 11.38 -1.19 -24.95
CA THR A 26 11.58 -1.72 -26.30
C THR A 26 11.58 -3.25 -26.31
N LEU A 27 12.25 -3.88 -25.34
CA LEU A 27 12.34 -5.34 -25.25
C LEU A 27 11.07 -6.00 -24.71
N ASN A 28 10.38 -5.32 -23.81
CA ASN A 28 9.13 -5.78 -23.22
C ASN A 28 8.17 -4.59 -22.99
N PRO A 29 7.30 -4.26 -23.96
CA PRO A 29 6.38 -3.11 -23.82
C PRO A 29 5.41 -3.20 -22.65
N LYS A 30 5.19 -4.39 -22.09
CA LYS A 30 4.26 -4.63 -20.96
C LYS A 30 4.95 -4.57 -19.59
N ILE A 31 6.27 -4.40 -19.54
CA ILE A 31 6.99 -4.35 -18.27
C ILE A 31 6.62 -3.08 -17.51
N ASN A 32 6.30 -3.24 -16.22
CA ASN A 32 6.12 -2.11 -15.32
C ASN A 32 7.50 -1.59 -14.89
N VAL A 33 7.81 -0.33 -15.16
CA VAL A 33 9.11 0.28 -14.86
C VAL A 33 8.94 1.31 -13.75
N VAL A 34 9.64 1.10 -12.64
CA VAL A 34 9.75 2.06 -11.55
C VAL A 34 11.18 2.61 -11.56
N SER A 35 11.36 3.93 -11.57
CA SER A 35 12.69 4.53 -11.58
C SER A 35 12.84 5.59 -10.52
N LYS A 36 13.99 5.62 -9.86
CA LYS A 36 14.38 6.81 -9.11
C LYS A 36 14.79 7.93 -10.07
N VAL A 37 14.61 9.17 -9.61
CA VAL A 37 15.14 10.37 -10.23
C VAL A 37 15.77 11.26 -9.15
N ASN A 38 16.86 11.93 -9.50
CA ASN A 38 17.55 12.82 -8.56
C ASN A 38 17.14 14.27 -8.78
N GLU A 39 16.92 14.68 -10.04
CA GLU A 39 16.60 16.05 -10.40
C GLU A 39 15.10 16.23 -10.70
N PRO A 40 14.41 17.20 -10.06
CA PRO A 40 12.97 17.42 -10.26
C PRO A 40 12.58 17.67 -11.72
N GLU A 41 13.43 18.35 -12.47
CA GLU A 41 13.22 18.68 -13.88
C GLU A 41 13.20 17.46 -14.81
N ASN A 42 13.75 16.34 -14.36
CA ASN A 42 13.79 15.09 -15.11
C ASN A 42 12.55 14.21 -14.91
N VAL A 43 11.72 14.49 -13.90
CA VAL A 43 10.50 13.70 -13.59
C VAL A 43 9.61 13.58 -14.82
N LYS A 44 9.22 14.71 -15.40
CA LYS A 44 8.35 14.72 -16.61
C LYS A 44 8.99 14.05 -17.81
N LYS A 45 10.30 14.20 -17.98
CA LYS A 45 11.03 13.55 -19.09
C LYS A 45 10.97 12.03 -18.98
N MET A 46 11.14 11.52 -17.76
CA MET A 46 11.04 10.09 -17.46
C MET A 46 9.61 9.55 -17.67
N GLU A 47 8.60 10.29 -17.25
CA GLU A 47 7.20 9.92 -17.49
C GLU A 47 6.88 9.87 -19.00
N TYR A 48 7.32 10.86 -19.78
CA TYR A 48 7.17 10.85 -21.23
C TYR A 48 7.92 9.71 -21.93
N ALA A 49 9.01 9.23 -21.35
CA ALA A 49 9.72 8.06 -21.84
C ALA A 49 9.01 6.72 -21.51
N GLY A 50 7.84 6.77 -20.89
CA GLY A 50 7.03 5.59 -20.59
C GLY A 50 7.40 4.89 -19.29
N ILE A 51 8.10 5.54 -18.36
CA ILE A 51 8.31 5.02 -17.02
C ILE A 51 6.98 5.11 -16.25
N ASP A 52 6.52 3.99 -15.72
CA ASP A 52 5.20 3.89 -15.09
C ASP A 52 5.14 4.57 -13.72
N LYS A 53 6.27 4.59 -12.99
CA LYS A 53 6.39 5.26 -11.70
C LYS A 53 7.76 5.92 -11.56
N VAL A 54 7.77 7.23 -11.35
CA VAL A 54 9.00 8.01 -11.10
C VAL A 54 9.03 8.42 -9.62
N VAL A 55 10.17 8.23 -8.98
CA VAL A 55 10.37 8.48 -7.54
C VAL A 55 11.48 9.51 -7.37
N LEU A 56 11.14 10.75 -6.98
CA LEU A 56 12.09 11.81 -6.66
C LEU A 56 12.69 11.56 -5.27
N THR A 57 13.91 11.04 -5.24
CA THR A 57 14.55 10.59 -3.98
C THR A 57 14.86 11.73 -3.03
N SER A 58 15.22 12.91 -3.54
CA SER A 58 15.50 14.11 -2.74
C SER A 58 14.26 14.59 -1.96
N GLU A 59 13.07 14.52 -2.55
CA GLU A 59 11.81 14.91 -1.90
C GLU A 59 11.47 13.95 -0.75
N ILE A 60 11.60 12.64 -1.00
CA ILE A 60 11.35 11.62 0.03
C ILE A 60 12.34 11.78 1.18
N ALA A 61 13.63 11.91 0.87
CA ALA A 61 14.67 12.05 1.88
C ALA A 61 14.50 13.36 2.68
N GLY A 62 14.24 14.48 1.99
CA GLY A 62 13.98 15.77 2.63
C GLY A 62 12.78 15.75 3.54
N GLY A 63 11.66 15.17 3.08
CA GLY A 63 10.47 14.98 3.89
C GLY A 63 10.73 14.12 5.14
N ARG A 64 11.52 13.05 5.00
CA ARG A 64 11.89 12.20 6.13
C ARG A 64 12.78 12.91 7.15
N LEU A 65 13.77 13.67 6.68
CA LEU A 65 14.63 14.47 7.56
C LEU A 65 13.82 15.53 8.34
N ALA A 66 12.89 16.20 7.65
CA ALA A 66 12.01 17.18 8.31
C ALA A 66 11.12 16.50 9.38
N GLN A 67 10.57 15.33 9.10
CA GLN A 67 9.79 14.58 10.08
C GLN A 67 10.62 14.18 11.30
N LEU A 68 11.84 13.69 11.09
CA LEU A 68 12.76 13.34 12.18
C LEU A 68 13.10 14.55 13.07
N ALA A 69 13.30 15.73 12.46
CA ALA A 69 13.60 16.95 13.19
C ALA A 69 12.38 17.50 13.97
N LEU A 70 11.19 17.46 13.35
CA LEU A 70 10.00 18.10 13.91
C LEU A 70 9.16 17.17 14.80
N LYS A 71 9.16 15.86 14.52
CA LYS A 71 8.31 14.87 15.18
C LYS A 71 9.05 13.54 15.44
N PRO A 72 10.19 13.54 16.16
CA PRO A 72 11.02 12.35 16.34
C PRO A 72 10.27 11.17 16.98
N ASN A 73 9.44 11.42 17.99
CA ASN A 73 8.69 10.38 18.68
C ASN A 73 7.65 9.70 17.75
N MET A 74 7.02 10.48 16.85
CA MET A 74 6.08 9.93 15.87
C MET A 74 6.81 9.05 14.85
N VAL A 75 7.98 9.48 14.42
CA VAL A 75 8.80 8.69 13.49
C VAL A 75 9.23 7.38 14.13
N SER A 76 9.73 7.41 15.36
CA SER A 76 10.11 6.20 16.11
C SER A 76 8.92 5.28 16.35
N PHE A 77 7.74 5.84 16.64
CA PHE A 77 6.51 5.05 16.78
C PHE A 77 6.12 4.35 15.47
N LEU A 78 6.10 5.07 14.35
CA LEU A 78 5.80 4.48 13.04
C LEU A 78 6.83 3.42 12.64
N GLU A 79 8.12 3.64 12.94
CA GLU A 79 9.16 2.64 12.71
C GLU A 79 8.97 1.38 13.56
N SER A 80 8.51 1.51 14.80
CA SER A 80 8.22 0.36 15.66
C SER A 80 7.05 -0.48 15.16
N ILE A 81 6.09 0.15 14.46
CA ILE A 81 4.97 -0.56 13.83
C ILE A 81 5.42 -1.27 12.54
N THR A 82 6.34 -0.67 11.77
CA THR A 82 6.71 -1.17 10.43
C THR A 82 7.97 -2.04 10.41
N LYS A 83 8.82 -1.95 11.41
CA LYS A 83 9.99 -2.83 11.56
C LYS A 83 9.60 -4.02 12.43
N ALA A 84 9.90 -5.22 11.93
CA ALA A 84 9.83 -6.47 12.67
C ALA A 84 10.72 -6.39 13.94
N GLY A 85 10.17 -5.92 15.01
CA GLY A 85 10.71 -5.84 16.37
C GLY A 85 9.59 -6.24 17.31
N ASP A 86 9.75 -6.21 18.61
CA ASP A 86 8.83 -6.74 19.63
C ASP A 86 7.33 -6.34 19.54
N ILE A 87 6.98 -5.41 18.67
CA ILE A 87 5.60 -5.03 18.35
C ILE A 87 5.31 -5.42 16.89
N GLU A 88 4.81 -6.65 16.71
CA GLU A 88 4.41 -7.22 15.40
C GLU A 88 3.08 -6.64 14.90
N LEU A 89 2.97 -5.32 14.75
CA LEU A 89 1.79 -4.72 14.14
C LEU A 89 2.04 -4.47 12.65
N HIS A 90 1.15 -4.99 11.83
CA HIS A 90 1.15 -4.85 10.37
C HIS A 90 -0.05 -4.05 9.92
N LEU A 91 0.18 -3.14 8.97
CA LEU A 91 -0.87 -2.50 8.21
C LEU A 91 -1.15 -3.38 6.99
N GLU A 92 -2.37 -3.84 6.86
CA GLU A 92 -2.76 -4.78 5.80
C GLU A 92 -4.03 -4.32 5.10
N GLU A 93 -4.05 -4.49 3.79
CA GLU A 93 -5.22 -4.30 2.95
C GLU A 93 -5.88 -5.64 2.68
N ILE A 94 -7.17 -5.75 2.97
CA ILE A 94 -7.93 -6.99 2.78
C ILE A 94 -9.17 -6.69 1.97
N GLU A 95 -9.23 -7.25 0.77
CA GLU A 95 -10.39 -7.17 -0.09
C GLU A 95 -11.51 -8.09 0.41
N ILE A 96 -12.73 -7.58 0.43
CA ILE A 96 -13.93 -8.35 0.77
C ILE A 96 -14.35 -9.17 -0.45
N PRO A 97 -14.31 -10.51 -0.37
CA PRO A 97 -14.65 -11.37 -1.49
C PRO A 97 -16.09 -11.20 -1.95
N LYS A 98 -16.35 -11.54 -3.21
CA LYS A 98 -17.73 -11.72 -3.70
C LYS A 98 -18.43 -12.81 -2.90
N ASN A 99 -19.70 -12.59 -2.58
CA ASN A 99 -20.51 -13.48 -1.74
C ASN A 99 -19.98 -13.65 -0.30
N SER A 100 -19.21 -12.69 0.23
CA SER A 100 -18.80 -12.69 1.63
C SER A 100 -20.02 -12.51 2.54
N TRP A 101 -20.03 -13.23 3.66
CA TRP A 101 -21.04 -13.06 4.72
C TRP A 101 -21.09 -11.64 5.31
N MET A 102 -20.04 -10.85 5.07
CA MET A 102 -19.92 -9.46 5.51
C MET A 102 -20.66 -8.47 4.59
N ASN A 103 -21.05 -8.91 3.39
CA ASN A 103 -21.70 -8.06 2.40
C ASN A 103 -23.00 -7.44 2.96
N ASN A 104 -23.17 -6.13 2.75
CA ASN A 104 -24.30 -5.34 3.20
C ASN A 104 -24.51 -5.34 4.74
N LYS A 105 -23.46 -5.61 5.53
CA LYS A 105 -23.47 -5.53 6.98
C LYS A 105 -22.69 -4.32 7.48
N THR A 106 -23.09 -3.78 8.64
CA THR A 106 -22.32 -2.70 9.28
C THR A 106 -21.09 -3.25 10.01
N LEU A 107 -20.08 -2.41 10.24
CA LEU A 107 -18.92 -2.80 11.07
C LEU A 107 -19.34 -3.24 12.47
N LYS A 108 -20.43 -2.69 13.01
CA LYS A 108 -21.01 -3.10 14.28
C LYS A 108 -21.53 -4.54 14.23
N ASP A 109 -22.27 -4.89 13.17
CA ASP A 109 -22.86 -6.23 13.02
C ASP A 109 -21.79 -7.29 12.76
N ILE A 110 -20.76 -6.92 12.00
CA ILE A 110 -19.59 -7.79 11.73
C ILE A 110 -18.74 -7.97 12.99
N ALA A 111 -18.64 -6.95 13.83
CA ALA A 111 -17.91 -6.92 15.10
C ALA A 111 -16.43 -7.40 15.01
N LEU A 112 -15.73 -7.11 13.90
CA LEU A 112 -14.36 -7.55 13.65
C LEU A 112 -13.39 -7.34 14.83
N PRO A 113 -13.37 -6.19 15.52
CA PRO A 113 -12.47 -5.99 16.66
C PRO A 113 -12.70 -6.97 17.81
N ARG A 114 -13.94 -7.45 17.99
CA ARG A 114 -14.26 -8.46 19.02
C ARG A 114 -13.85 -9.87 18.60
N LEU A 115 -13.90 -10.16 17.29
CA LEU A 115 -13.57 -11.48 16.75
C LEU A 115 -12.07 -11.72 16.68
N VAL A 116 -11.28 -10.69 16.38
CA VAL A 116 -9.87 -10.88 15.99
C VAL A 116 -8.89 -9.92 16.68
N ASP A 117 -9.37 -8.96 17.48
CA ASP A 117 -8.51 -7.96 18.14
C ASP A 117 -7.68 -7.16 17.10
N ILE A 118 -8.37 -6.42 16.26
CA ILE A 118 -7.81 -5.59 15.19
C ILE A 118 -8.37 -4.17 15.25
N ILE A 119 -7.66 -3.23 14.67
CA ILE A 119 -8.13 -1.86 14.46
C ILE A 119 -8.43 -1.68 12.97
N VAL A 120 -9.66 -1.30 12.63
CA VAL A 120 -10.03 -0.91 11.27
C VAL A 120 -9.70 0.57 11.11
N ILE A 121 -8.73 0.88 10.25
CA ILE A 121 -8.25 2.25 10.03
C ILE A 121 -9.03 2.94 8.92
N ALA A 122 -9.34 2.22 7.85
CA ALA A 122 -10.08 2.76 6.73
C ALA A 122 -10.89 1.68 6.01
N VAL A 123 -11.89 2.14 5.25
CA VAL A 123 -12.64 1.34 4.28
C VAL A 123 -12.55 2.05 2.94
N MET A 124 -11.97 1.39 1.97
CA MET A 124 -11.89 1.88 0.59
C MET A 124 -13.04 1.25 -0.20
N LYS A 125 -13.95 2.07 -0.66
CA LYS A 125 -15.11 1.66 -1.44
C LYS A 125 -14.73 1.33 -2.89
N LYS A 126 -15.46 0.41 -3.51
CA LYS A 126 -15.28 0.03 -4.94
C LYS A 126 -15.20 1.26 -5.87
N GLY A 127 -15.85 2.37 -5.56
CA GLY A 127 -15.81 3.64 -6.31
C GLY A 127 -14.60 4.54 -6.02
N ARG A 128 -13.56 4.05 -5.33
CA ARG A 128 -12.36 4.78 -4.88
C ARG A 128 -12.58 5.82 -3.77
N GLU A 129 -13.76 5.92 -3.20
CA GLU A 129 -13.99 6.70 -1.99
C GLU A 129 -13.33 5.98 -0.80
N THR A 130 -12.53 6.71 -0.01
CA THR A 130 -11.88 6.17 1.19
C THR A 130 -12.50 6.80 2.42
N ILE A 131 -13.09 5.97 3.28
CA ILE A 131 -13.66 6.38 4.57
C ILE A 131 -12.60 6.10 5.64
N PHE A 132 -11.92 7.14 6.12
CA PHE A 132 -10.99 7.04 7.25
C PHE A 132 -11.74 7.01 8.57
N ASN A 133 -11.22 6.26 9.54
CA ASN A 133 -11.83 6.07 10.85
C ASN A 133 -13.34 5.73 10.73
N PRO A 134 -13.67 4.61 10.06
CA PRO A 134 -15.05 4.28 9.78
C PRO A 134 -15.84 4.08 11.07
N SER A 135 -17.06 4.59 11.10
CA SER A 135 -17.93 4.46 12.24
C SER A 135 -18.56 3.06 12.32
N ALA A 136 -19.13 2.74 13.46
CA ALA A 136 -19.79 1.45 13.68
C ALA A 136 -20.95 1.17 12.69
N VAL A 137 -21.55 2.22 12.11
CA VAL A 137 -22.65 2.12 11.13
C VAL A 137 -22.15 2.09 9.68
N THR A 138 -20.85 2.14 9.46
CA THR A 138 -20.27 2.02 8.10
C THR A 138 -20.59 0.65 7.54
N VAL A 139 -21.30 0.61 6.41
CA VAL A 139 -21.66 -0.63 5.71
C VAL A 139 -20.48 -1.13 4.90
N ILE A 140 -20.21 -2.42 4.95
CA ILE A 140 -19.19 -3.11 4.15
C ILE A 140 -19.88 -3.85 3.00
N ASN A 141 -19.33 -3.73 1.81
CA ASN A 141 -19.83 -4.43 0.63
C ASN A 141 -18.73 -5.31 0.02
N GLU A 142 -19.13 -6.21 -0.86
CA GLU A 142 -18.19 -6.98 -1.67
C GLU A 142 -17.31 -6.05 -2.53
N GLU A 143 -16.05 -6.44 -2.74
CA GLU A 143 -15.03 -5.68 -3.45
C GLU A 143 -14.61 -4.36 -2.74
N ASP A 144 -15.13 -4.07 -1.54
CA ASP A 144 -14.53 -3.06 -0.67
C ASP A 144 -13.20 -3.59 -0.12
N ILE A 145 -12.25 -2.68 0.15
CA ILE A 145 -10.99 -3.01 0.81
C ILE A 145 -11.01 -2.42 2.22
N ILE A 146 -10.83 -3.26 3.22
CA ILE A 146 -10.62 -2.81 4.61
C ILE A 146 -9.12 -2.70 4.89
N VAL A 147 -8.71 -1.56 5.44
CA VAL A 147 -7.33 -1.33 5.91
C VAL A 147 -7.32 -1.54 7.41
N VAL A 148 -6.54 -2.51 7.85
CA VAL A 148 -6.48 -2.91 9.26
C VAL A 148 -5.07 -2.81 9.82
N LEU A 149 -4.96 -2.52 11.12
CA LEU A 149 -3.73 -2.61 11.89
C LEU A 149 -3.88 -3.72 12.92
N ALA A 150 -3.03 -4.72 12.85
CA ALA A 150 -3.06 -5.88 13.73
C ALA A 150 -1.73 -6.65 13.75
N LYS A 151 -1.58 -7.57 14.70
CA LYS A 151 -0.49 -8.56 14.68
C LYS A 151 -0.66 -9.52 13.50
N GLU A 152 0.44 -10.01 12.94
CA GLU A 152 0.44 -10.93 11.78
C GLU A 152 -0.46 -12.15 12.02
N SER A 153 -0.37 -12.76 13.21
CA SER A 153 -1.21 -13.91 13.60
C SER A 153 -2.72 -13.58 13.58
N LYS A 154 -3.09 -12.33 13.83
CA LYS A 154 -4.49 -11.86 13.80
C LYS A 154 -4.96 -11.58 12.37
N ILE A 155 -4.06 -11.10 11.51
CA ILE A 155 -4.33 -10.88 10.08
C ILE A 155 -4.62 -12.21 9.39
N ALA A 156 -3.81 -13.25 9.66
CA ALA A 156 -4.07 -14.59 9.13
C ALA A 156 -5.46 -15.10 9.54
N LYS A 157 -5.80 -14.98 10.83
CA LYS A 157 -7.11 -15.37 11.35
C LYS A 157 -8.26 -14.55 10.71
N LEU A 158 -8.04 -13.25 10.48
CA LEU A 158 -9.02 -12.40 9.82
C LEU A 158 -9.29 -12.86 8.38
N LYS A 159 -8.22 -13.15 7.62
CA LYS A 159 -8.34 -13.68 6.25
C LYS A 159 -9.14 -14.99 6.20
N ASP A 160 -8.96 -15.85 7.20
CA ASP A 160 -9.72 -17.10 7.31
C ASP A 160 -11.20 -16.87 7.64
N ILE A 161 -11.49 -15.90 8.53
CA ILE A 161 -12.88 -15.53 8.89
C ILE A 161 -13.62 -14.94 7.69
N ILE A 162 -12.94 -14.08 6.90
CA ILE A 162 -13.53 -13.44 5.73
C ILE A 162 -13.85 -14.47 4.63
N LYS A 163 -13.02 -15.52 4.51
CA LYS A 163 -13.22 -16.61 3.53
C LYS A 163 -14.28 -17.62 3.95
N LYS A 164 -14.58 -17.76 5.25
CA LYS A 164 -15.63 -18.65 5.70
C LYS A 164 -16.97 -18.07 5.30
N GLN A 165 -17.67 -18.74 4.40
CA GLN A 165 -19.10 -18.53 4.22
C GLN A 165 -19.79 -18.92 5.53
N GLU A 166 -20.78 -18.12 5.97
CA GLU A 166 -21.72 -18.58 7.02
C GLU A 166 -22.32 -19.91 6.56
N VAL A 167 -22.14 -20.94 7.37
CA VAL A 167 -22.87 -22.20 7.22
C VAL A 167 -24.30 -21.96 7.73
#